data_f8879eb0d4e674ebb771c90adf097540
#
_entry.id   f8879eb0d4e674ebb771c90adf097540
#
_cell.length_a   1.000
_cell.length_b   1.000
_cell.length_c   1.000
_cell.angle_alpha   90.00
_cell.angle_beta   90.00
_cell.angle_gamma   90.00
#
_symmetry.space_group_name_H-M   'P 1'
#
loop_
_entity.id
_entity.type
_entity.pdbx_description
1 polymer ?
#
loop_
_entity_poly.entity_id
_entity_poly.type
_entity_poly.pdbx_seq_one_letter_code
_entity_poly.pdbx_strand_id
1 'polypeptide(L)'
;IAAVTSINPEELRVPTSNLTSSIAGRVAGVISYQRSGEPGRDNAEFFIRGVSTFGYARSPLILIDGIETTSTDLARLQPDDIASFSIMKDATATALYGARGANGVILVTTKEGKEGVVKINVRYEKSYSAPTKSLEIADPVTYMILHNEALATRNALGGRIYSLEKILISQDPNRNIMAYPTVNWF
;
A
#
# COMPACT_ATOMS: atom_id res chain seq x y z
N ILE A 1 -15.85 29.95 3.25
CA ILE A 1 -16.17 28.65 2.61
C ILE A 1 -15.33 27.64 3.32
N ALA A 2 -15.96 26.83 4.18
CA ALA A 2 -15.25 25.86 5.01
C ALA A 2 -14.62 24.78 4.14
N ALA A 3 -13.35 24.53 4.31
CA ALA A 3 -12.61 23.50 3.61
C ALA A 3 -12.80 22.11 4.26
N VAL A 4 -14.01 21.86 4.76
CA VAL A 4 -14.43 20.55 5.24
C VAL A 4 -15.21 19.89 4.11
N THR A 5 -14.73 18.74 3.68
CA THR A 5 -15.44 17.91 2.70
C THR A 5 -16.03 16.72 3.44
N SER A 6 -17.35 16.63 3.45
CA SER A 6 -18.07 15.45 3.95
C SER A 6 -18.34 14.50 2.79
N ILE A 7 -18.17 13.22 3.02
CA ILE A 7 -18.43 12.15 2.05
C ILE A 7 -19.57 11.32 2.58
N ASN A 8 -20.52 11.01 1.71
CA ASN A 8 -21.57 10.06 2.06
C ASN A 8 -20.94 8.66 2.21
N PRO A 9 -21.12 7.98 3.36
CA PRO A 9 -20.59 6.63 3.56
C PRO A 9 -21.05 5.63 2.50
N GLU A 10 -22.19 5.83 1.88
CA GLU A 10 -22.67 4.98 0.79
C GLU A 10 -21.78 5.04 -0.46
N GLU A 11 -21.15 6.18 -0.71
CA GLU A 11 -20.20 6.34 -1.82
C GLU A 11 -18.88 5.57 -1.58
N LEU A 12 -18.58 5.25 -0.33
CA LEU A 12 -17.41 4.46 0.05
C LEU A 12 -17.61 2.95 -0.13
N ARG A 13 -18.85 2.51 -0.38
CA ARG A 13 -19.17 1.11 -0.67
C ARG A 13 -18.70 0.73 -2.06
N VAL A 14 -17.49 0.31 -2.16
CA VAL A 14 -16.88 -0.23 -3.38
C VAL A 14 -16.54 -1.70 -3.13
N PRO A 15 -16.52 -2.55 -4.13
CA PRO A 15 -16.12 -3.94 -3.97
C PRO A 15 -14.59 -4.06 -3.78
N THR A 16 -14.07 -3.36 -2.79
CA THR A 16 -12.70 -3.44 -2.32
C THR A 16 -12.73 -3.69 -0.82
N SER A 17 -11.95 -4.65 -0.37
CA SER A 17 -11.82 -4.97 1.05
C SER A 17 -11.10 -3.87 1.86
N ASN A 18 -10.56 -2.86 1.20
CA ASN A 18 -9.74 -1.83 1.80
C ASN A 18 -10.38 -0.45 1.64
N LEU A 19 -10.81 0.15 2.76
CA LEU A 19 -11.45 1.46 2.78
C LEU A 19 -10.53 2.55 2.21
N THR A 20 -9.21 2.45 2.43
CA THR A 20 -8.27 3.47 1.97
C THR A 20 -8.21 3.55 0.44
N SER A 21 -8.32 2.43 -0.24
CA SER A 21 -8.37 2.42 -1.71
C SER A 21 -9.70 2.94 -2.27
N SER A 22 -10.80 2.82 -1.52
CA SER A 22 -12.11 3.33 -1.93
C SER A 22 -12.21 4.86 -1.91
N ILE A 23 -11.38 5.54 -1.12
CA ILE A 23 -11.33 7.01 -1.02
C ILE A 23 -10.58 7.61 -2.23
N ALA A 24 -9.74 6.82 -2.89
CA ALA A 24 -8.94 7.26 -4.02
C ALA A 24 -9.79 7.83 -5.16
N GLY A 25 -9.47 9.05 -5.60
CA GLY A 25 -10.16 9.72 -6.70
C GLY A 25 -11.58 10.21 -6.41
N ARG A 26 -12.14 9.97 -5.19
CA ARG A 26 -13.48 10.37 -4.82
C ARG A 26 -13.55 11.70 -4.05
N VAL A 27 -12.44 12.11 -3.48
CA VAL A 27 -12.35 13.31 -2.66
C VAL A 27 -11.49 14.35 -3.34
N ALA A 28 -12.10 15.48 -3.71
CA ALA A 28 -11.34 16.58 -4.30
C ALA A 28 -10.26 17.07 -3.34
N GLY A 29 -9.03 17.21 -3.84
CA GLY A 29 -7.87 17.68 -3.06
C GLY A 29 -7.24 16.64 -2.14
N VAL A 30 -7.63 15.38 -2.24
CA VAL A 30 -6.93 14.24 -1.63
C VAL A 30 -6.23 13.48 -2.74
N ILE A 31 -4.93 13.35 -2.61
CA ILE A 31 -4.12 12.49 -3.47
C ILE A 31 -3.91 11.19 -2.71
N SER A 32 -4.29 10.09 -3.30
CA SER A 32 -3.96 8.78 -2.77
C SER A 32 -3.23 7.97 -3.81
N TYR A 33 -2.23 7.22 -3.39
CA TYR A 33 -1.55 6.29 -4.25
C TYR A 33 -1.19 5.02 -3.49
N GLN A 34 -1.18 3.94 -4.21
CA GLN A 34 -0.76 2.63 -3.74
C GLN A 34 0.70 2.41 -4.17
N ARG A 35 1.57 2.05 -3.23
CA ARG A 35 3.01 1.89 -3.53
C ARG A 35 3.32 0.66 -4.35
N SER A 36 2.58 -0.40 -4.16
CA SER A 36 2.79 -1.66 -4.86
C SER A 36 1.46 -2.26 -5.32
N GLY A 37 1.50 -3.04 -6.40
CA GLY A 37 0.38 -3.85 -6.85
C GLY A 37 0.42 -5.28 -6.28
N GLU A 38 1.14 -5.50 -5.18
CA GLU A 38 1.23 -6.81 -4.54
C GLU A 38 -0.07 -7.13 -3.81
N PRO A 39 -0.62 -8.34 -3.98
CA PRO A 39 -1.78 -8.80 -3.22
C PRO A 39 -1.51 -8.73 -1.71
N GLY A 40 -2.46 -8.13 -0.96
CA GLY A 40 -2.33 -7.95 0.49
C GLY A 40 -1.60 -6.66 0.93
N ARG A 41 -1.04 -5.88 0.00
CA ARG A 41 -0.49 -4.53 0.25
C ARG A 41 -1.37 -3.44 -0.37
N ASP A 42 -2.67 -3.52 -0.11
CA ASP A 42 -3.69 -2.67 -0.73
C ASP A 42 -3.89 -1.33 -0.03
N ASN A 43 -3.11 -1.04 1.02
CA ASN A 43 -3.20 0.23 1.74
C ASN A 43 -2.71 1.39 0.86
N ALA A 44 -3.59 2.36 0.65
CA ALA A 44 -3.23 3.60 -0.02
C ALA A 44 -2.66 4.61 0.98
N GLU A 45 -1.64 5.34 0.55
CA GLU A 45 -1.14 6.51 1.27
C GLU A 45 -1.90 7.75 0.82
N PHE A 46 -2.21 8.63 1.78
CA PHE A 46 -2.97 9.84 1.53
C PHE A 46 -2.13 11.08 1.73
N PHE A 47 -2.33 12.04 0.83
CA PHE A 47 -1.84 13.41 0.97
C PHE A 47 -3.00 14.36 0.72
N ILE A 48 -3.21 15.27 1.64
CA ILE A 48 -4.21 16.32 1.48
C ILE A 48 -3.50 17.56 0.95
N ARG A 49 -3.92 18.04 -0.24
CA ARG A 49 -3.30 19.16 -0.98
C ARG A 49 -1.84 18.94 -1.39
N GLY A 50 -1.38 17.69 -1.50
CA GLY A 50 -0.03 17.36 -1.89
C GLY A 50 0.96 17.31 -0.74
N VAL A 51 2.21 17.06 -1.06
CA VAL A 51 3.31 17.00 -0.08
C VAL A 51 3.77 18.41 0.21
N SER A 52 3.21 19.05 1.24
CA SER A 52 3.50 20.45 1.59
C SER A 52 4.63 20.62 2.61
N THR A 53 5.09 19.53 3.24
CA THR A 53 6.11 19.57 4.29
C THR A 53 7.34 18.76 3.91
N PHE A 54 8.51 19.34 4.14
CA PHE A 54 9.82 18.65 4.04
C PHE A 54 10.12 17.81 5.29
N GLY A 55 9.19 17.72 6.26
CA GLY A 55 9.35 17.02 7.53
C GLY A 55 9.03 15.51 7.48
N TYR A 56 9.26 14.83 8.60
CA TYR A 56 9.02 13.39 8.77
C TYR A 56 7.54 12.99 8.70
N ALA A 57 6.62 13.85 9.16
CA ALA A 57 5.19 13.58 9.16
C ALA A 57 4.54 14.14 7.89
N ARG A 58 4.27 13.30 6.92
CA ARG A 58 3.60 13.66 5.65
C ARG A 58 2.15 13.23 5.60
N SER A 59 1.76 12.30 6.46
CA SER A 59 0.41 11.73 6.51
C SER A 59 -0.56 12.67 7.23
N PRO A 60 -1.83 12.72 6.84
CA PRO A 60 -2.86 13.42 7.59
C PRO A 60 -3.07 12.75 8.96
N LEU A 61 -3.59 13.52 9.91
CA LEU A 61 -4.05 13.00 11.20
C LEU A 61 -5.36 12.24 10.97
N ILE A 62 -5.43 10.99 11.42
CA ILE A 62 -6.62 10.14 11.30
C ILE A 62 -7.25 9.97 12.67
N LEU A 63 -8.52 10.30 12.77
CA LEU A 63 -9.31 10.18 13.99
C LEU A 63 -10.54 9.31 13.71
N ILE A 64 -10.69 8.23 14.48
CA ILE A 64 -11.88 7.39 14.48
C ILE A 64 -12.54 7.58 15.86
N ASP A 65 -13.76 8.09 15.89
CA ASP A 65 -14.52 8.44 17.10
C ASP A 65 -13.72 9.31 18.09
N GLY A 66 -12.92 10.23 17.53
CA GLY A 66 -12.08 11.14 18.30
C GLY A 66 -10.75 10.57 18.76
N ILE A 67 -10.48 9.29 18.50
CA ILE A 67 -9.22 8.60 18.87
C ILE A 67 -8.29 8.62 17.68
N GLU A 68 -7.02 9.01 17.90
CA GLU A 68 -6.00 8.96 16.86
C GLU A 68 -5.62 7.52 16.52
N THR A 69 -5.63 7.24 15.23
CA THR A 69 -5.43 5.90 14.68
C THR A 69 -4.47 5.93 13.48
N THR A 70 -4.10 4.75 13.02
CA THR A 70 -3.21 4.59 11.86
C THR A 70 -4.00 4.43 10.56
N SER A 71 -3.32 4.61 9.40
CA SER A 71 -3.91 4.30 8.10
C SER A 71 -4.29 2.82 7.96
N THR A 72 -3.61 1.94 8.68
CA THR A 72 -3.91 0.51 8.70
C THR A 72 -5.22 0.23 9.43
N ASP A 73 -5.49 0.95 10.53
CA ASP A 73 -6.74 0.81 11.27
C ASP A 73 -7.91 1.35 10.45
N LEU A 74 -7.71 2.49 9.77
CA LEU A 74 -8.68 3.03 8.83
C LEU A 74 -8.98 2.06 7.69
N ALA A 75 -7.95 1.37 7.16
CA ALA A 75 -8.11 0.41 6.08
C ALA A 75 -8.99 -0.79 6.45
N ARG A 76 -8.99 -1.18 7.72
CA ARG A 76 -9.77 -2.31 8.25
C ARG A 76 -11.23 -1.96 8.57
N LEU A 77 -11.54 -0.66 8.63
CA LEU A 77 -12.89 -0.23 8.94
C LEU A 77 -13.84 -0.54 7.78
N GLN A 78 -14.97 -1.15 8.11
CA GLN A 78 -15.99 -1.46 7.11
C GLN A 78 -16.80 -0.19 6.77
N PRO A 79 -17.06 0.11 5.48
CA PRO A 79 -17.87 1.25 5.08
C PRO A 79 -19.28 1.23 5.70
N ASP A 80 -19.80 0.04 5.96
CA ASP A 80 -21.13 -0.13 6.55
C ASP A 80 -21.20 0.29 8.02
N ASP A 81 -20.07 0.34 8.74
CA ASP A 81 -20.00 0.77 10.15
C ASP A 81 -19.80 2.28 10.27
N ILE A 82 -19.58 2.99 9.16
CA ILE A 82 -19.33 4.43 9.15
C ILE A 82 -20.66 5.19 9.18
N ALA A 83 -20.81 6.11 10.13
CA ALA A 83 -21.92 7.05 10.20
C ALA A 83 -21.58 8.33 9.42
N SER A 84 -20.36 8.86 9.56
CA SER A 84 -19.91 10.05 8.83
C SER A 84 -18.42 9.96 8.53
N PHE A 85 -18.02 10.51 7.38
CA PHE A 85 -16.65 10.63 6.96
C PHE A 85 -16.39 12.06 6.50
N SER A 86 -15.44 12.75 7.14
CA SER A 86 -15.14 14.15 6.87
C SER A 86 -13.64 14.38 6.77
N ILE A 87 -13.25 15.25 5.84
CA ILE A 87 -11.85 15.62 5.66
C ILE A 87 -11.71 17.13 5.83
N MET A 88 -10.90 17.52 6.80
CA MET A 88 -10.51 18.90 7.03
C MET A 88 -9.19 19.18 6.33
N LYS A 89 -9.18 20.17 5.43
CA LYS A 89 -8.02 20.42 4.54
C LYS A 89 -7.24 21.68 4.89
N ASP A 90 -7.77 22.56 5.73
CA ASP A 90 -7.25 23.90 5.93
C ASP A 90 -6.89 24.25 7.37
N ALA A 91 -6.67 25.56 7.56
CA ALA A 91 -6.45 26.20 8.85
C ALA A 91 -7.48 25.80 9.93
N THR A 92 -8.68 25.37 9.54
CA THR A 92 -9.67 24.80 10.48
C THR A 92 -9.14 23.57 11.19
N ALA A 93 -8.40 22.71 10.49
CA ALA A 93 -7.78 21.52 11.06
C ALA A 93 -6.66 21.91 12.04
N THR A 94 -5.83 22.88 11.66
CA THR A 94 -4.74 23.35 12.53
C THR A 94 -5.25 24.12 13.74
N ALA A 95 -6.37 24.81 13.63
CA ALA A 95 -7.02 25.50 14.74
C ALA A 95 -7.54 24.53 15.81
N LEU A 96 -8.04 23.36 15.41
CA LEU A 96 -8.60 22.37 16.33
C LEU A 96 -7.53 21.39 16.86
N TYR A 97 -6.56 21.00 16.01
CA TYR A 97 -5.60 19.92 16.30
C TYR A 97 -4.14 20.39 16.34
N GLY A 98 -3.92 21.71 16.24
CA GLY A 98 -2.58 22.31 16.28
C GLY A 98 -1.70 21.85 15.14
N ALA A 99 -0.39 21.77 15.37
CA ALA A 99 0.61 21.37 14.38
C ALA A 99 0.35 19.96 13.80
N ARG A 100 -0.32 19.08 14.55
CA ARG A 100 -0.67 17.72 14.09
C ARG A 100 -1.68 17.72 12.95
N GLY A 101 -2.55 18.75 12.89
CA GLY A 101 -3.51 18.93 11.81
C GLY A 101 -2.96 19.65 10.59
N ALA A 102 -1.67 20.02 10.56
CA ALA A 102 -1.06 20.79 9.46
C ALA A 102 -1.16 20.11 8.10
N ASN A 103 -1.11 18.78 8.06
CA ASN A 103 -1.25 17.98 6.84
C ASN A 103 -2.69 17.58 6.53
N GLY A 104 -3.66 18.20 7.24
CA GLY A 104 -5.07 17.86 7.19
C GLY A 104 -5.47 16.79 8.20
N VAL A 105 -6.77 16.67 8.41
CA VAL A 105 -7.37 15.72 9.37
C VAL A 105 -8.47 14.93 8.69
N ILE A 106 -8.45 13.63 8.87
CA ILE A 106 -9.51 12.70 8.47
C ILE A 106 -10.30 12.36 9.74
N LEU A 107 -11.59 12.70 9.74
CA LEU A 107 -12.50 12.39 10.82
C LEU A 107 -13.47 11.30 10.38
N VAL A 108 -13.51 10.23 11.10
CA VAL A 108 -14.45 9.14 10.91
C VAL A 108 -15.26 8.98 12.17
N THR A 109 -16.58 8.95 12.03
CA THR A 109 -17.49 8.61 13.13
C THR A 109 -18.16 7.30 12.80
N THR A 110 -18.14 6.36 13.72
CA THR A 110 -18.80 5.07 13.54
C THR A 110 -20.27 5.14 13.93
N LYS A 111 -21.05 4.16 13.49
CA LYS A 111 -22.45 4.05 13.84
C LYS A 111 -22.60 3.58 15.28
N GLU A 112 -23.40 4.31 16.03
CA GLU A 112 -23.78 3.90 17.37
C GLU A 112 -25.00 2.97 17.34
N GLY A 113 -25.06 2.06 18.30
CA GLY A 113 -26.23 1.23 18.53
C GLY A 113 -27.44 2.08 18.94
N LYS A 114 -28.60 1.81 18.36
CA LYS A 114 -29.86 2.49 18.70
C LYS A 114 -30.84 1.47 19.26
N GLU A 115 -31.55 1.84 20.32
CA GLU A 115 -32.68 1.05 20.81
C GLU A 115 -33.79 0.98 19.74
N GLY A 116 -34.36 -0.19 19.56
CA GLY A 116 -35.45 -0.40 18.59
C GLY A 116 -35.47 -1.81 18.00
N VAL A 117 -36.14 -1.93 16.87
CA VAL A 117 -36.27 -3.22 16.15
C VAL A 117 -34.90 -3.65 15.62
N VAL A 118 -34.56 -4.91 15.88
CA VAL A 118 -33.32 -5.52 15.39
C VAL A 118 -33.33 -5.54 13.85
N LYS A 119 -32.32 -4.93 13.25
CA LYS A 119 -32.08 -4.97 11.79
C LYS A 119 -30.86 -5.81 11.52
N ILE A 120 -31.02 -6.88 10.78
CA ILE A 120 -29.92 -7.78 10.39
C ILE A 120 -29.61 -7.53 8.93
N ASN A 121 -28.39 -7.09 8.65
CA ASN A 121 -27.88 -6.96 7.29
C ASN A 121 -26.77 -8.01 7.11
N VAL A 122 -26.90 -8.82 6.07
CA VAL A 122 -25.88 -9.83 5.72
C VAL A 122 -25.27 -9.43 4.38
N ARG A 123 -23.95 -9.24 4.36
CA ARG A 123 -23.19 -8.95 3.14
C ARG A 123 -22.12 -10.03 2.95
N TYR A 124 -22.07 -10.59 1.77
CA TYR A 124 -21.03 -11.55 1.38
C TYR A 124 -20.22 -10.99 0.23
N GLU A 125 -18.90 -10.91 0.40
CA GLU A 125 -17.98 -10.47 -0.63
C GLU A 125 -16.91 -11.54 -0.86
N LYS A 126 -16.56 -11.77 -2.12
CA LYS A 126 -15.45 -12.62 -2.52
C LYS A 126 -14.58 -11.85 -3.49
N SER A 127 -13.31 -11.67 -3.15
CA SER A 127 -12.34 -11.00 -4.03
C SER A 127 -11.22 -11.96 -4.41
N TYR A 128 -10.71 -11.79 -5.63
CA TYR A 128 -9.49 -12.45 -6.10
C TYR A 128 -8.47 -11.37 -6.38
N SER A 129 -7.33 -11.46 -5.71
CA SER A 129 -6.21 -10.55 -5.94
C SER A 129 -5.09 -11.31 -6.65
N ALA A 130 -4.58 -10.72 -7.72
CA ALA A 130 -3.44 -11.24 -8.45
C ALA A 130 -2.44 -10.11 -8.69
N PRO A 131 -1.13 -10.40 -8.74
CA PRO A 131 -0.15 -9.38 -9.08
C PRO A 131 -0.40 -8.87 -10.50
N THR A 132 -0.37 -7.55 -10.68
CA THR A 132 -0.58 -6.91 -11.99
C THR A 132 0.58 -7.17 -12.96
N LYS A 133 1.75 -7.49 -12.42
CA LYS A 133 2.95 -7.85 -13.18
C LYS A 133 3.74 -8.89 -12.40
N SER A 134 4.05 -10.01 -13.03
CA SER A 134 5.06 -10.93 -12.52
C SER A 134 6.45 -10.41 -12.87
N LEU A 135 7.36 -10.43 -11.92
CA LEU A 135 8.77 -10.14 -12.18
C LEU A 135 9.37 -11.34 -12.91
N GLU A 136 9.80 -11.13 -14.14
CA GLU A 136 10.64 -12.10 -14.83
C GLU A 136 12.07 -11.95 -14.30
N ILE A 137 12.52 -12.94 -13.56
CA ILE A 137 13.87 -13.00 -13.03
C ILE A 137 14.71 -13.84 -13.96
N ALA A 138 15.93 -13.39 -14.22
CA ALA A 138 16.87 -14.15 -15.03
C ALA A 138 17.08 -15.54 -14.41
N ASP A 139 17.18 -16.56 -15.26
CA ASP A 139 17.55 -17.90 -14.82
C ASP A 139 18.94 -17.88 -14.13
N PRO A 140 19.22 -18.82 -13.23
CA PRO A 140 20.45 -18.81 -12.44
C PRO A 140 21.73 -18.82 -13.27
N VAL A 141 21.71 -19.43 -14.44
CA VAL A 141 22.87 -19.46 -15.34
C VAL A 141 23.11 -18.09 -15.97
N THR A 142 22.07 -17.48 -16.50
CA THR A 142 22.12 -16.10 -17.02
C THR A 142 22.55 -15.12 -15.94
N TYR A 143 22.04 -15.28 -14.71
CA TYR A 143 22.49 -14.47 -13.57
C TYR A 143 24.01 -14.58 -13.34
N MET A 144 24.56 -15.81 -13.30
CA MET A 144 25.99 -16.02 -13.09
C MET A 144 26.84 -15.37 -14.19
N ILE A 145 26.39 -15.45 -15.44
CA ILE A 145 27.07 -14.83 -16.59
C ILE A 145 27.07 -13.31 -16.47
N LEU A 146 25.88 -12.72 -16.30
CA LEU A 146 25.72 -11.26 -16.19
C LEU A 146 26.44 -10.69 -14.97
N HIS A 147 26.45 -11.43 -13.87
CA HIS A 147 27.16 -11.01 -12.66
C HIS A 147 28.69 -10.96 -12.88
N ASN A 148 29.25 -11.98 -13.53
CA ASN A 148 30.67 -11.99 -13.90
C ASN A 148 31.00 -10.84 -14.87
N GLU A 149 30.14 -10.56 -15.85
CA GLU A 149 30.32 -9.46 -16.79
C GLU A 149 30.28 -8.10 -16.07
N ALA A 150 29.34 -7.91 -15.16
CA ALA A 150 29.23 -6.70 -14.37
C ALA A 150 30.46 -6.47 -13.48
N LEU A 151 31.06 -7.52 -12.95
CA LEU A 151 32.32 -7.40 -12.21
C LEU A 151 33.50 -7.04 -13.12
N ALA A 152 33.64 -7.72 -14.25
CA ALA A 152 34.71 -7.45 -15.19
C ALA A 152 34.66 -6.02 -15.75
N THR A 153 33.46 -5.48 -15.96
CA THR A 153 33.29 -4.09 -16.45
C THR A 153 33.56 -3.04 -15.37
N ARG A 154 33.28 -3.33 -14.10
CA ARG A 154 33.51 -2.41 -12.98
C ARG A 154 34.91 -2.47 -12.40
N ASN A 155 35.53 -3.66 -12.43
CA ASN A 155 36.87 -3.90 -11.91
C ASN A 155 37.59 -4.87 -12.84
N ALA A 156 38.36 -4.33 -13.77
CA ALA A 156 39.11 -5.11 -14.77
C ALA A 156 40.13 -6.08 -14.15
N LEU A 157 40.57 -5.82 -12.92
CA LEU A 157 41.50 -6.70 -12.16
C LEU A 157 40.77 -7.66 -11.22
N GLY A 158 39.44 -7.50 -11.10
CA GLY A 158 38.57 -8.34 -10.28
C GLY A 158 38.43 -9.73 -10.91
N GLY A 159 38.65 -10.78 -10.13
CA GLY A 159 38.38 -12.15 -10.55
C GLY A 159 36.89 -12.43 -10.77
N ARG A 160 36.62 -13.49 -11.54
CA ARG A 160 35.24 -13.99 -11.70
C ARG A 160 34.79 -14.67 -10.41
N ILE A 161 33.60 -14.34 -9.92
CA ILE A 161 33.00 -15.02 -8.75
C ILE A 161 32.52 -16.42 -9.14
N TYR A 162 31.92 -16.55 -10.33
CA TYR A 162 31.46 -17.84 -10.84
C TYR A 162 32.44 -18.35 -11.85
N SER A 163 33.04 -19.53 -11.58
CA SER A 163 33.96 -20.19 -12.51
C SER A 163 33.21 -20.63 -13.78
N LEU A 164 33.89 -20.68 -14.90
CA LEU A 164 33.34 -21.20 -16.16
C LEU A 164 32.86 -22.65 -16.02
N GLU A 165 33.60 -23.45 -15.30
CA GLU A 165 33.24 -24.85 -15.01
C GLU A 165 31.89 -24.92 -14.26
N LYS A 166 31.69 -24.09 -13.23
CA LYS A 166 30.44 -24.04 -12.48
C LYS A 166 29.26 -23.64 -13.40
N ILE A 167 29.45 -22.67 -14.27
CA ILE A 167 28.43 -22.22 -15.21
C ILE A 167 28.06 -23.35 -16.18
N LEU A 168 29.06 -24.03 -16.77
CA LEU A 168 28.82 -25.12 -17.70
C LEU A 168 28.14 -26.33 -17.06
N ILE A 169 28.55 -26.70 -15.85
CA ILE A 169 27.90 -27.80 -15.11
C ILE A 169 26.45 -27.40 -14.75
N SER A 170 26.20 -26.14 -14.41
CA SER A 170 24.85 -25.67 -14.11
C SER A 170 23.91 -25.67 -15.32
N GLN A 171 24.43 -25.65 -16.53
CA GLN A 171 23.66 -25.78 -17.77
C GLN A 171 23.27 -27.22 -18.10
N ASP A 172 23.98 -28.21 -17.55
CA ASP A 172 23.71 -29.62 -17.84
C ASP A 172 22.40 -30.07 -17.15
N PRO A 173 21.40 -30.54 -17.91
CA PRO A 173 20.16 -31.08 -17.33
C PRO A 173 20.39 -32.29 -16.40
N ASN A 174 21.44 -33.05 -16.62
CA ASN A 174 21.79 -34.25 -15.84
C ASN A 174 22.73 -33.97 -14.66
N ARG A 175 22.99 -32.71 -14.35
CA ARG A 175 23.85 -32.31 -13.23
C ARG A 175 23.37 -32.84 -11.88
N ASN A 176 24.26 -32.97 -10.94
CA ASN A 176 23.85 -33.16 -9.54
C ASN A 176 23.24 -31.90 -8.97
N ILE A 177 21.90 -31.87 -8.80
CA ILE A 177 21.14 -30.72 -8.33
C ILE A 177 21.56 -30.32 -6.90
N MET A 178 21.98 -31.24 -6.07
CA MET A 178 22.42 -30.96 -4.71
C MET A 178 23.78 -30.25 -4.66
N ALA A 179 24.67 -30.54 -5.61
CA ALA A 179 25.99 -29.90 -5.72
C ALA A 179 25.92 -28.57 -6.49
N TYR A 180 25.04 -28.48 -7.49
CA TYR A 180 24.86 -27.32 -8.36
C TYR A 180 23.38 -26.91 -8.45
N PRO A 181 22.84 -26.38 -7.37
CA PRO A 181 21.43 -25.97 -7.35
C PRO A 181 21.20 -24.77 -8.26
N THR A 182 20.15 -24.85 -9.08
CA THR A 182 19.64 -23.74 -9.90
C THR A 182 18.19 -23.48 -9.54
N VAL A 183 17.94 -23.24 -8.26
CA VAL A 183 16.58 -23.01 -7.74
C VAL A 183 16.25 -21.55 -7.92
N ASN A 184 15.07 -21.29 -8.49
CA ASN A 184 14.46 -19.99 -8.46
C ASN A 184 13.74 -19.84 -7.10
N TRP A 185 14.15 -18.90 -6.27
CA TRP A 185 13.61 -18.67 -4.93
C TRP A 185 12.42 -17.69 -4.91
N PHE A 186 11.93 -17.25 -6.07
CA PHE A 186 10.82 -16.30 -6.22
C PHE A 186 9.62 -16.90 -6.94
#